data_844700e2651162cbd5c78d17ac40dbfa
#
_entry.id   844700e2651162cbd5c78d17ac40dbfa
#
_cell.length_a   1.000
_cell.length_b   1.000
_cell.length_c   1.000
_cell.angle_alpha   90.00
_cell.angle_beta   90.00
_cell.angle_gamma   90.00
#
_symmetry.space_group_name_H-M   'P 1'
#
loop_
_entity.id
_entity.type
_entity.pdbx_description
1 polymer ?
#
loop_
_entity_poly.entity_id
_entity_poly.type
_entity_poly.pdbx_seq_one_letter_code
_entity_poly.pdbx_strand_id
1 'polypeptide(L)'
;MERCIFCGRELSRLQKKKLHCGTENQTVCGGCRDKYKSLPAVERAQAAYDTGRAENGSQLRAYLDAVQEAQAEREAEAAAEAESRISDLKCLRCDGAMIDHGPFTFKLGEESLFFSDINRLMSGSLTLHLLRCESCGKVEFFAPDT
;
A
#
# COMPACT_ATOMS: atom_id res chain seq x y z
N MET A 1 -25.96 -0.81 28.58
CA MET A 1 -24.96 -1.88 28.42
C MET A 1 -24.10 -1.53 27.21
N GLU A 2 -22.78 -1.65 27.32
CA GLU A 2 -21.89 -1.38 26.16
C GLU A 2 -21.80 -2.62 25.26
N ARG A 3 -21.65 -2.39 23.95
CA ARG A 3 -21.53 -3.46 22.96
C ARG A 3 -20.15 -3.49 22.34
N CYS A 4 -19.72 -4.68 21.94
CA CYS A 4 -18.49 -4.83 21.16
C CYS A 4 -18.65 -4.14 19.79
N ILE A 5 -17.73 -3.22 19.45
CA ILE A 5 -17.80 -2.47 18.20
C ILE A 5 -17.79 -3.40 16.96
N PHE A 6 -17.04 -4.49 16.99
CA PHE A 6 -16.92 -5.38 15.83
C PHE A 6 -18.08 -6.36 15.69
N CYS A 7 -18.44 -7.12 16.73
CA CYS A 7 -19.46 -8.17 16.63
C CYS A 7 -20.83 -7.80 17.19
N GLY A 8 -20.98 -6.63 17.84
CA GLY A 8 -22.24 -6.17 18.39
C GLY A 8 -22.70 -6.86 19.69
N ARG A 9 -21.93 -7.83 20.20
CA ARG A 9 -22.28 -8.56 21.45
C ARG A 9 -22.32 -7.62 22.64
N GLU A 10 -23.31 -7.76 23.47
CA GLU A 10 -23.38 -7.07 24.78
C GLU A 10 -22.28 -7.55 25.69
N LEU A 11 -21.67 -6.64 26.45
CA LEU A 11 -20.51 -6.92 27.28
C LEU A 11 -20.79 -6.57 28.73
N SER A 12 -20.60 -7.53 29.64
CA SER A 12 -20.51 -7.25 31.06
C SER A 12 -19.20 -6.49 31.38
N ARG A 13 -19.12 -5.91 32.60
CA ARG A 13 -17.92 -5.18 33.05
C ARG A 13 -16.61 -5.98 32.88
N LEU A 14 -16.64 -7.29 33.18
CA LEU A 14 -15.47 -8.16 33.12
C LEU A 14 -15.07 -8.57 31.69
N GLN A 15 -16.00 -8.51 30.73
CA GLN A 15 -15.77 -8.91 29.33
C GLN A 15 -15.26 -7.77 28.47
N LYS A 16 -15.32 -6.54 28.95
CA LYS A 16 -14.86 -5.38 28.24
C LYS A 16 -13.34 -5.38 28.13
N LYS A 17 -12.86 -5.19 26.91
CA LYS A 17 -11.45 -4.94 26.59
C LYS A 17 -11.37 -3.64 25.79
N LYS A 18 -10.21 -3.03 25.77
CA LYS A 18 -9.93 -1.87 24.94
C LYS A 18 -9.00 -2.27 23.77
N LEU A 19 -9.27 -1.74 22.61
CA LEU A 19 -8.42 -1.88 21.43
C LEU A 19 -8.32 -0.52 20.74
N HIS A 20 -7.09 -0.08 20.49
CA HIS A 20 -6.83 1.18 19.80
C HIS A 20 -7.17 1.05 18.31
N CYS A 21 -8.09 1.87 17.84
CA CYS A 21 -8.55 1.89 16.44
C CYS A 21 -8.43 3.31 15.90
N GLY A 22 -7.34 3.59 15.20
CA GLY A 22 -7.07 4.92 14.65
C GLY A 22 -6.76 5.96 15.75
N THR A 23 -7.74 6.74 16.12
CA THR A 23 -7.58 7.87 17.07
C THR A 23 -7.85 7.50 18.53
N GLU A 24 -8.68 6.49 18.78
CA GLU A 24 -9.19 6.19 20.13
C GLU A 24 -9.24 4.70 20.46
N ASN A 25 -9.40 4.44 21.76
CA ASN A 25 -9.63 3.10 22.26
C ASN A 25 -11.11 2.71 22.19
N GLN A 26 -11.42 1.72 21.41
CA GLN A 26 -12.77 1.17 21.26
C GLN A 26 -13.05 0.03 22.25
N THR A 27 -14.31 -0.11 22.65
CA THR A 27 -14.75 -1.23 23.51
C THR A 27 -15.00 -2.48 22.67
N VAL A 28 -14.30 -3.57 23.00
CA VAL A 28 -14.33 -4.84 22.28
C VAL A 28 -14.44 -6.03 23.21
N CYS A 29 -14.95 -7.17 22.73
CA CYS A 29 -14.86 -8.45 23.45
C CYS A 29 -13.46 -9.07 23.29
N GLY A 30 -13.14 -10.06 24.15
CA GLY A 30 -11.84 -10.74 24.10
C GLY A 30 -11.53 -11.35 22.74
N GLY A 31 -12.47 -12.10 22.16
CA GLY A 31 -12.28 -12.74 20.84
C GLY A 31 -12.03 -11.74 19.70
N CYS A 32 -12.76 -10.61 19.67
CA CYS A 32 -12.51 -9.57 18.67
C CYS A 32 -11.17 -8.89 18.93
N ARG A 33 -10.81 -8.62 20.19
CA ARG A 33 -9.49 -8.07 20.51
C ARG A 33 -8.37 -8.97 19.97
N ASP A 34 -8.46 -10.27 20.21
CA ASP A 34 -7.44 -11.21 19.77
C ASP A 34 -7.35 -11.33 18.26
N LYS A 35 -8.48 -11.22 17.55
CA LYS A 35 -8.54 -11.21 16.09
C LYS A 35 -7.90 -9.95 15.49
N TYR A 36 -8.16 -8.78 16.05
CA TYR A 36 -7.79 -7.50 15.42
C TYR A 36 -6.51 -6.86 15.99
N LYS A 37 -6.00 -7.32 17.14
CA LYS A 37 -4.81 -6.72 17.80
C LYS A 37 -3.54 -6.74 16.96
N SER A 38 -3.39 -7.74 16.08
CA SER A 38 -2.21 -7.90 15.20
C SER A 38 -2.28 -7.08 13.91
N LEU A 39 -3.45 -6.54 13.57
CA LEU A 39 -3.61 -5.71 12.37
C LEU A 39 -3.00 -4.32 12.58
N PRO A 40 -2.55 -3.66 11.50
CA PRO A 40 -2.17 -2.25 11.52
C PRO A 40 -3.29 -1.34 12.05
N ALA A 41 -2.92 -0.18 12.60
CA ALA A 41 -3.89 0.76 13.18
C ALA A 41 -4.95 1.23 12.17
N VAL A 42 -4.54 1.43 10.91
CA VAL A 42 -5.42 1.85 9.81
C VAL A 42 -6.45 0.77 9.49
N GLU A 43 -6.04 -0.49 9.38
CA GLU A 43 -6.95 -1.60 9.11
C GLU A 43 -7.95 -1.81 10.26
N ARG A 44 -7.51 -1.61 11.51
CA ARG A 44 -8.41 -1.65 12.67
C ARG A 44 -9.42 -0.50 12.64
N ALA A 45 -8.99 0.70 12.24
CA ALA A 45 -9.86 1.86 12.10
C ALA A 45 -10.89 1.64 10.99
N GLN A 46 -10.47 1.11 9.84
CA GLN A 46 -11.35 0.76 8.73
C GLN A 46 -12.38 -0.28 9.16
N ALA A 47 -11.93 -1.39 9.76
CA ALA A 47 -12.83 -2.43 10.24
C ALA A 47 -13.82 -1.92 11.30
N ALA A 48 -13.40 -0.98 12.16
CA ALA A 48 -14.28 -0.35 13.14
C ALA A 48 -15.32 0.56 12.47
N TYR A 49 -14.89 1.36 11.49
CA TYR A 49 -15.76 2.25 10.71
C TYR A 49 -16.82 1.47 9.94
N ASP A 50 -16.45 0.39 9.26
CA ASP A 50 -17.32 -0.44 8.42
C ASP A 50 -18.46 -1.11 9.22
N THR A 51 -18.29 -1.29 10.53
CA THR A 51 -19.38 -1.82 11.37
C THR A 51 -20.55 -0.85 11.52
N GLY A 52 -20.35 0.44 11.32
CA GLY A 52 -21.33 1.51 11.59
C GLY A 52 -21.72 1.65 13.06
N ARG A 53 -20.99 1.01 14.00
CA ARG A 53 -21.29 1.00 15.43
C ARG A 53 -20.38 1.90 16.25
N ALA A 54 -19.36 2.51 15.62
CA ALA A 54 -18.48 3.41 16.31
C ALA A 54 -19.21 4.71 16.67
N GLU A 55 -19.20 5.07 17.96
CA GLU A 55 -19.75 6.36 18.40
C GLU A 55 -18.99 7.54 17.79
N ASN A 56 -17.69 7.35 17.49
CA ASN A 56 -16.80 8.34 16.87
C ASN A 56 -16.60 8.09 15.36
N GLY A 57 -17.61 7.63 14.65
CA GLY A 57 -17.51 7.30 13.22
C GLY A 57 -16.99 8.43 12.34
N SER A 58 -17.35 9.69 12.64
CA SER A 58 -16.82 10.86 11.93
C SER A 58 -15.31 11.07 12.14
N GLN A 59 -14.80 10.80 13.33
CA GLN A 59 -13.37 10.91 13.64
C GLN A 59 -12.58 9.78 12.98
N LEU A 60 -13.13 8.55 12.98
CA LEU A 60 -12.53 7.43 12.25
C LEU A 60 -12.45 7.72 10.76
N ARG A 61 -13.50 8.30 10.17
CA ARG A 61 -13.51 8.71 8.77
C ARG A 61 -12.43 9.75 8.50
N ALA A 62 -12.38 10.82 9.28
CA ALA A 62 -11.36 11.86 9.14
C ALA A 62 -9.93 11.31 9.26
N TYR A 63 -9.71 10.36 10.18
CA TYR A 63 -8.42 9.68 10.30
C TYR A 63 -8.06 8.87 9.04
N LEU A 64 -9.01 8.11 8.49
CA LEU A 64 -8.79 7.31 7.29
C LEU A 64 -8.52 8.20 6.06
N ASP A 65 -9.29 9.28 5.90
CA ASP A 65 -9.10 10.26 4.83
C ASP A 65 -7.71 10.91 4.93
N ALA A 66 -7.29 11.34 6.13
CA ALA A 66 -5.96 11.92 6.36
C ALA A 66 -4.80 10.94 6.07
N VAL A 67 -4.98 9.64 6.37
CA VAL A 67 -3.99 8.61 6.03
C VAL A 67 -3.90 8.40 4.52
N GLN A 68 -5.04 8.40 3.82
CA GLN A 68 -5.07 8.29 2.36
C GLN A 68 -4.42 9.48 1.68
N GLU A 69 -4.71 10.70 2.14
CA GLU A 69 -4.06 11.93 1.64
C GLU A 69 -2.55 11.88 1.83
N ALA A 70 -2.08 11.53 3.03
CA ALA A 70 -0.65 11.43 3.31
C ALA A 70 0.05 10.32 2.49
N GLN A 71 -0.65 9.25 2.14
CA GLN A 71 -0.11 8.22 1.23
C GLN A 71 -0.03 8.74 -0.20
N ALA A 72 -1.09 9.39 -0.69
CA ALA A 72 -1.11 9.98 -2.04
C ALA A 72 -0.02 11.05 -2.21
N GLU A 73 0.20 11.90 -1.20
CA GLU A 73 1.28 12.89 -1.21
C GLU A 73 2.67 12.23 -1.33
N ARG A 74 2.94 11.20 -0.52
CA ARG A 74 4.22 10.46 -0.58
C ARG A 74 4.44 9.76 -1.92
N GLU A 75 3.38 9.18 -2.49
CA GLU A 75 3.44 8.54 -3.81
C GLU A 75 3.70 9.58 -4.90
N ALA A 76 3.08 10.75 -4.81
CA ALA A 76 3.31 11.86 -5.74
C ALA A 76 4.73 12.42 -5.62
N GLU A 77 5.25 12.60 -4.41
CA GLU A 77 6.63 13.04 -4.17
C GLU A 77 7.64 12.01 -4.71
N ALA A 78 7.43 10.72 -4.44
CA ALA A 78 8.28 9.66 -4.96
C ALA A 78 8.26 9.58 -6.48
N ALA A 79 7.08 9.75 -7.10
CA ALA A 79 6.95 9.80 -8.56
C ALA A 79 7.67 11.01 -9.16
N ALA A 80 7.55 12.19 -8.57
CA ALA A 80 8.24 13.40 -9.02
C ALA A 80 9.77 13.27 -8.89
N GLU A 81 10.25 12.67 -7.79
CA GLU A 81 11.68 12.41 -7.60
C GLU A 81 12.21 11.40 -8.63
N ALA A 82 11.45 10.34 -8.91
CA ALA A 82 11.81 9.36 -9.94
C ALA A 82 11.87 10.00 -11.33
N GLU A 83 10.89 10.84 -11.68
CA GLU A 83 10.88 11.57 -12.95
C GLU A 83 12.07 12.52 -13.07
N SER A 84 12.41 13.25 -12.00
CA SER A 84 13.60 14.12 -11.98
C SER A 84 14.89 13.34 -12.20
N ARG A 85 15.05 12.17 -11.58
CA ARG A 85 16.23 11.32 -11.78
C ARG A 85 16.34 10.81 -13.23
N ILE A 86 15.21 10.49 -13.84
CA ILE A 86 15.17 10.00 -15.23
C ILE A 86 15.53 11.13 -16.21
N SER A 87 15.06 12.36 -15.97
CA SER A 87 15.32 13.51 -16.87
C SER A 87 16.80 13.87 -16.99
N ASP A 88 17.58 13.58 -15.95
CA ASP A 88 19.01 13.87 -15.90
C ASP A 88 19.90 12.79 -16.52
N LEU A 89 19.31 11.65 -16.91
CA LEU A 89 20.04 10.54 -17.47
C LEU A 89 20.61 10.86 -18.86
N LYS A 90 21.87 10.49 -19.05
CA LYS A 90 22.58 10.60 -20.32
C LYS A 90 22.82 9.22 -20.91
N CYS A 91 22.79 9.14 -22.23
CA CYS A 91 23.09 7.93 -22.95
C CYS A 91 24.54 7.50 -22.71
N LEU A 92 24.74 6.32 -22.16
CA LEU A 92 26.06 5.75 -21.89
C LEU A 92 26.92 5.55 -23.14
N ARG A 93 26.34 5.62 -24.35
CA ARG A 93 27.03 5.42 -25.61
C ARG A 93 27.50 6.73 -26.28
N CYS A 94 26.67 7.78 -26.22
CA CYS A 94 26.93 9.01 -26.99
C CYS A 94 26.66 10.29 -26.19
N ASP A 95 26.39 10.16 -24.88
CA ASP A 95 26.12 11.27 -23.95
C ASP A 95 24.92 12.16 -24.34
N GLY A 96 24.12 11.67 -25.29
CA GLY A 96 22.90 12.34 -25.73
C GLY A 96 21.77 12.24 -24.72
N ALA A 97 20.75 13.11 -24.89
CA ALA A 97 19.57 13.07 -24.01
C ALA A 97 18.79 11.77 -24.17
N MET A 98 18.25 11.29 -23.05
CA MET A 98 17.37 10.14 -23.02
C MET A 98 15.92 10.59 -22.91
N ILE A 99 15.04 10.00 -23.74
CA ILE A 99 13.58 10.21 -23.64
C ILE A 99 12.98 9.05 -22.87
N ASP A 100 12.18 9.36 -21.86
CA ASP A 100 11.38 8.38 -21.16
C ASP A 100 10.08 8.10 -21.95
N HIS A 101 9.87 6.82 -22.28
CA HIS A 101 8.63 6.31 -22.87
C HIS A 101 7.64 5.79 -21.82
N GLY A 102 7.93 5.98 -20.55
CA GLY A 102 7.09 5.57 -19.44
C GLY A 102 7.39 4.19 -18.89
N PRO A 103 6.61 3.78 -17.87
CA PRO A 103 6.79 2.50 -17.20
C PRO A 103 6.25 1.34 -18.04
N PHE A 104 7.04 0.28 -18.14
CA PHE A 104 6.66 -1.00 -18.72
C PHE A 104 6.70 -2.07 -17.64
N THR A 105 5.61 -2.81 -17.49
CA THR A 105 5.54 -3.92 -16.54
C THR A 105 5.79 -5.24 -17.22
N PHE A 106 6.86 -5.91 -16.81
CA PHE A 106 7.22 -7.25 -17.24
C PHE A 106 6.69 -8.27 -16.24
N LYS A 107 5.93 -9.25 -16.71
CA LYS A 107 5.56 -10.40 -15.88
C LYS A 107 6.72 -11.40 -15.88
N LEU A 108 7.25 -11.69 -14.71
CA LEU A 108 8.31 -12.66 -14.52
C LEU A 108 7.68 -14.05 -14.32
N GLY A 109 7.77 -14.88 -15.34
CA GLY A 109 7.28 -16.27 -15.33
C GLY A 109 5.86 -16.42 -15.87
N GLU A 110 5.65 -17.45 -16.70
CA GLU A 110 4.34 -17.98 -17.03
C GLU A 110 3.88 -18.94 -15.93
N GLU A 111 2.58 -18.93 -15.61
CA GLU A 111 1.98 -19.95 -14.75
C GLU A 111 2.08 -21.32 -15.45
N SER A 112 3.14 -22.06 -15.15
CA SER A 112 3.25 -23.46 -15.56
C SER A 112 2.53 -24.31 -14.52
N LEU A 113 1.50 -25.04 -14.96
CA LEU A 113 0.71 -25.94 -14.12
C LEU A 113 1.52 -27.11 -13.50
N PHE A 114 2.77 -27.31 -13.92
CA PHE A 114 3.60 -28.44 -13.51
C PHE A 114 4.68 -28.12 -12.47
N PHE A 115 4.98 -26.84 -12.17
CA PHE A 115 6.03 -26.44 -11.22
C PHE A 115 5.56 -25.31 -10.32
N SER A 116 4.50 -25.55 -9.55
CA SER A 116 3.84 -24.53 -8.72
C SER A 116 4.72 -23.87 -7.66
N ASP A 117 5.73 -24.55 -7.13
CA ASP A 117 6.53 -24.02 -6.02
C ASP A 117 7.68 -23.12 -6.48
N ILE A 118 8.31 -23.41 -7.63
CA ILE A 118 9.40 -22.57 -8.19
C ILE A 118 8.82 -21.32 -8.85
N ASN A 119 7.67 -21.43 -9.52
CA ASN A 119 7.01 -20.29 -10.15
C ASN A 119 6.45 -19.29 -9.14
N ARG A 120 6.10 -19.71 -7.94
CA ARG A 120 5.67 -18.81 -6.86
C ARG A 120 6.78 -17.89 -6.36
N LEU A 121 8.02 -18.34 -6.39
CA LEU A 121 9.20 -17.53 -6.09
C LEU A 121 9.59 -16.57 -7.23
N MET A 122 9.20 -16.90 -8.48
CA MET A 122 9.50 -16.13 -9.69
C MET A 122 8.29 -15.38 -10.26
N SER A 123 7.09 -15.56 -9.67
CA SER A 123 5.87 -14.87 -10.08
C SER A 123 5.87 -13.46 -9.46
N GLY A 124 6.65 -12.58 -10.04
CA GLY A 124 6.66 -11.16 -9.73
C GLY A 124 6.35 -10.34 -10.98
N SER A 125 5.99 -9.10 -10.79
CA SER A 125 6.03 -8.11 -11.86
C SER A 125 7.20 -7.16 -11.61
N LEU A 126 7.97 -6.88 -12.66
CA LEU A 126 9.04 -5.89 -12.64
C LEU A 126 8.60 -4.71 -13.49
N THR A 127 8.47 -3.55 -12.88
CA THR A 127 8.18 -2.30 -13.58
C THR A 127 9.48 -1.56 -13.84
N LEU A 128 9.77 -1.28 -15.10
CA LEU A 128 10.95 -0.56 -15.56
C LEU A 128 10.54 0.58 -16.47
N HIS A 129 11.23 1.72 -16.40
CA HIS A 129 11.10 2.78 -17.39
C HIS A 129 11.89 2.43 -18.64
N LEU A 130 11.29 2.62 -19.80
CA LEU A 130 11.95 2.46 -21.10
C LEU A 130 12.51 3.81 -21.53
N LEU A 131 13.82 3.92 -21.57
CA LEU A 131 14.52 5.10 -22.02
C LEU A 131 15.12 4.88 -23.41
N ARG A 132 14.94 5.85 -24.31
CA ARG A 132 15.53 5.81 -25.65
C ARG A 132 16.35 7.06 -25.90
N CYS A 133 17.60 6.88 -26.34
CA CYS A 133 18.43 7.99 -26.75
C CYS A 133 17.95 8.61 -28.07
N GLU A 134 17.75 9.93 -28.11
CA GLU A 134 17.38 10.66 -29.32
C GLU A 134 18.43 10.60 -30.39
N SER A 135 19.71 10.65 -30.01
CA SER A 135 20.83 10.77 -30.94
C SER A 135 21.25 9.46 -31.61
N CYS A 136 21.32 8.37 -30.85
CA CYS A 136 21.83 7.08 -31.34
C CYS A 136 20.82 5.94 -31.32
N GLY A 137 19.59 6.16 -30.82
CA GLY A 137 18.52 5.20 -30.78
C GLY A 137 18.73 4.06 -29.74
N LYS A 138 19.79 4.13 -28.92
CA LYS A 138 20.01 3.12 -27.85
C LYS A 138 18.83 3.12 -26.88
N VAL A 139 18.39 1.91 -26.50
CA VAL A 139 17.34 1.69 -25.51
C VAL A 139 17.97 1.17 -24.22
N GLU A 140 17.51 1.71 -23.10
CA GLU A 140 17.90 1.28 -21.75
C GLU A 140 16.66 1.12 -20.89
N PHE A 141 16.73 0.20 -19.91
CA PHE A 141 15.70 0.03 -18.90
C PHE A 141 16.21 0.56 -17.57
N PHE A 142 15.43 1.38 -16.92
CA PHE A 142 15.75 1.97 -15.63
C PHE A 142 14.74 1.53 -14.58
N ALA A 143 15.23 1.03 -13.43
CA ALA A 143 14.40 0.72 -12.27
C ALA A 143 14.45 1.92 -11.32
N PRO A 144 13.34 2.66 -11.14
CA PRO A 144 13.36 3.86 -10.30
C PRO A 144 13.53 3.57 -8.80
N ASP A 145 13.23 2.33 -8.37
CA ASP A 145 13.06 1.98 -6.95
C ASP A 145 14.03 0.89 -6.47
N THR A 146 15.31 1.12 -6.58
CA THR A 146 16.30 0.27 -5.90
C THR A 146 17.16 1.06 -4.93
#